data_df2034f15e8880ed8c4ced4996eaf3c3
#
_entry.id   df2034f15e8880ed8c4ced4996eaf3c3
#
_cell.length_a   1.000
_cell.length_b   1.000
_cell.length_c   1.000
_cell.angle_alpha   90.00
_cell.angle_beta   90.00
_cell.angle_gamma   90.00
#
_symmetry.space_group_name_H-M   'P 1'
#
loop_
_entity.id
_entity.type
_entity.pdbx_description
1 polymer ?
#
loop_
_entity_poly.entity_id
_entity_poly.type
_entity_poly.pdbx_seq_one_letter_code
_entity_poly.pdbx_strand_id
1 'polypeptide(L)'
;IDTFRMKIKNYASSMSLSGGKKVIIIDEADYLNPNSTQPAMRAAMEEFAHNCTFIMTCNYKSRIIEPLHSRCAVIEFKLRREDKPKMASSFMKRASEILTIEKVPYDKAVLVEVVKKHFPDYRRVLNELQRYSVSGKIDTGILASVADVSINELVKSLKTQDFGAMRKWVADFGNDDPVRLYRKIYDSLYDVMDKSSIPNAVVLLAKYQYQAAFVADHEINLMASLTEIMVECEFK
;
A
#
# COMPACT_ATOMS: atom_id res chain seq x y z
N ILE A 1 25.48 2.89 -11.24
CA ILE A 1 25.23 2.44 -12.62
C ILE A 1 26.32 1.50 -13.11
N ASP A 2 27.59 1.76 -12.84
CA ASP A 2 28.72 0.96 -13.33
C ASP A 2 28.77 -0.43 -12.71
N THR A 3 28.47 -0.55 -11.41
CA THR A 3 28.32 -1.85 -10.72
C THR A 3 27.22 -2.70 -11.36
N PHE A 4 26.10 -2.07 -11.72
CA PHE A 4 24.99 -2.72 -12.41
C PHE A 4 25.41 -3.22 -13.79
N ARG A 5 26.04 -2.38 -14.60
CA ARG A 5 26.56 -2.74 -15.94
C ARG A 5 27.58 -3.88 -15.85
N MET A 6 28.54 -3.80 -14.94
CA MET A 6 29.57 -4.84 -14.78
C MET A 6 28.98 -6.18 -14.33
N LYS A 7 28.10 -6.19 -13.32
CA LYS A 7 27.47 -7.44 -12.83
C LYS A 7 26.61 -8.10 -13.88
N ILE A 8 25.76 -7.34 -14.58
CA ILE A 8 24.92 -7.88 -15.65
C ILE A 8 25.78 -8.37 -16.80
N LYS A 9 26.76 -7.57 -17.25
CA LYS A 9 27.62 -7.92 -18.35
C LYS A 9 28.40 -9.21 -18.05
N ASN A 10 29.06 -9.30 -16.90
CA ASN A 10 29.84 -10.48 -16.51
C ASN A 10 28.97 -11.75 -16.40
N TYR A 11 27.77 -11.62 -15.83
CA TYR A 11 26.84 -12.73 -15.72
C TYR A 11 26.29 -13.12 -17.11
N ALA A 12 25.86 -12.18 -17.91
CA ALA A 12 25.23 -12.41 -19.19
C ALA A 12 26.19 -12.93 -20.28
N SER A 13 27.46 -12.46 -20.28
CA SER A 13 28.47 -12.88 -21.25
C SER A 13 29.06 -14.27 -20.98
N SER A 14 29.01 -14.75 -19.72
CA SER A 14 29.54 -16.09 -19.42
C SER A 14 28.58 -17.19 -19.88
N MET A 15 29.11 -18.34 -20.29
CA MET A 15 28.29 -19.51 -20.69
C MET A 15 27.62 -20.17 -19.50
N SER A 16 26.44 -20.76 -19.72
CA SER A 16 25.77 -21.59 -18.71
C SER A 16 26.37 -22.98 -18.72
N LEU A 17 26.86 -23.45 -17.58
CA LEU A 17 27.40 -24.80 -17.42
C LEU A 17 26.31 -25.88 -17.56
N SER A 18 25.06 -25.57 -17.34
CA SER A 18 23.91 -26.47 -17.46
C SER A 18 23.24 -26.48 -18.84
N GLY A 19 23.77 -25.76 -19.82
CA GLY A 19 23.29 -25.76 -21.21
C GLY A 19 21.98 -24.99 -21.47
N GLY A 20 21.46 -24.23 -20.52
CA GLY A 20 20.23 -23.42 -20.69
C GLY A 20 20.51 -21.92 -20.78
N LYS A 21 19.48 -21.14 -21.20
CA LYS A 21 19.54 -19.67 -21.09
C LYS A 21 19.56 -19.25 -19.63
N LYS A 22 20.36 -18.26 -19.31
CA LYS A 22 20.38 -17.64 -17.99
C LYS A 22 19.17 -16.73 -17.81
N VAL A 23 18.75 -16.54 -16.58
CA VAL A 23 17.65 -15.64 -16.25
C VAL A 23 18.18 -14.54 -15.32
N ILE A 24 17.91 -13.30 -15.68
CA ILE A 24 18.18 -12.13 -14.85
C ILE A 24 16.84 -11.55 -14.42
N ILE A 25 16.58 -11.58 -13.11
CA ILE A 25 15.36 -11.01 -12.52
C ILE A 25 15.72 -9.64 -11.93
N ILE A 26 14.97 -8.63 -12.35
CA ILE A 26 15.08 -7.26 -11.85
C ILE A 26 13.78 -6.93 -11.16
N ASP A 27 13.81 -7.03 -9.84
CA ASP A 27 12.67 -6.70 -9.01
C ASP A 27 12.56 -5.19 -8.84
N GLU A 28 11.34 -4.67 -8.78
CA GLU A 28 11.04 -3.24 -8.63
C GLU A 28 11.73 -2.35 -9.69
N ALA A 29 11.68 -2.75 -10.96
CA ALA A 29 12.35 -2.07 -12.07
C ALA A 29 11.87 -0.62 -12.28
N ASP A 30 10.71 -0.25 -11.76
CA ASP A 30 10.17 1.11 -11.77
C ASP A 30 10.94 2.10 -10.86
N TYR A 31 11.83 1.61 -9.99
CA TYR A 31 12.80 2.45 -9.25
C TYR A 31 14.13 2.66 -9.98
N LEU A 32 14.34 2.00 -11.12
CA LEU A 32 15.53 2.25 -11.95
C LEU A 32 15.45 3.64 -12.59
N ASN A 33 16.58 4.37 -12.56
CA ASN A 33 16.64 5.70 -13.16
C ASN A 33 16.31 5.65 -14.67
N PRO A 34 15.24 6.39 -15.12
CA PRO A 34 14.76 6.36 -16.49
C PRO A 34 15.71 6.96 -17.50
N ASN A 35 16.61 7.85 -17.07
CA ASN A 35 17.55 8.57 -17.95
C ASN A 35 18.91 7.88 -18.08
N SER A 36 19.19 6.87 -17.23
CA SER A 36 20.52 6.23 -17.23
C SER A 36 20.46 4.71 -17.18
N THR A 37 19.79 4.15 -16.15
CA THR A 37 19.81 2.70 -15.92
C THR A 37 18.87 1.96 -16.85
N GLN A 38 17.67 2.48 -17.09
CA GLN A 38 16.71 1.86 -18.00
C GLN A 38 17.21 1.84 -19.46
N PRO A 39 17.82 2.91 -20.03
CA PRO A 39 18.48 2.82 -21.33
C PRO A 39 19.63 1.81 -21.39
N ALA A 40 20.42 1.67 -20.31
CA ALA A 40 21.46 0.67 -20.22
C ALA A 40 20.89 -0.77 -20.22
N MET A 41 19.75 -0.97 -19.56
CA MET A 41 19.01 -2.23 -19.61
C MET A 41 18.55 -2.59 -21.01
N ARG A 42 18.01 -1.62 -21.76
CA ARG A 42 17.62 -1.82 -23.14
C ARG A 42 18.79 -2.37 -23.97
N ALA A 43 19.98 -1.74 -23.86
CA ALA A 43 21.17 -2.19 -24.57
C ALA A 43 21.59 -3.62 -24.16
N ALA A 44 21.57 -3.91 -22.85
CA ALA A 44 21.91 -5.23 -22.33
C ALA A 44 20.94 -6.33 -22.81
N MET A 45 19.65 -6.04 -22.89
CA MET A 45 18.64 -6.98 -23.39
C MET A 45 18.87 -7.34 -24.87
N GLU A 46 19.30 -6.37 -25.69
CA GLU A 46 19.63 -6.61 -27.10
C GLU A 46 20.96 -7.39 -27.24
N GLU A 47 21.99 -6.94 -26.52
CA GLU A 47 23.34 -7.54 -26.59
C GLU A 47 23.35 -9.01 -26.15
N PHE A 48 22.59 -9.33 -25.08
CA PHE A 48 22.63 -10.65 -24.45
C PHE A 48 21.39 -11.53 -24.72
N ALA A 49 20.54 -11.18 -25.69
CA ALA A 49 19.31 -11.92 -26.01
C ALA A 49 19.51 -13.43 -26.27
N HIS A 50 20.67 -13.83 -26.78
CA HIS A 50 21.00 -15.24 -27.05
C HIS A 50 21.29 -16.03 -25.77
N ASN A 51 21.94 -15.39 -24.77
CA ASN A 51 22.41 -16.03 -23.54
C ASN A 51 21.49 -15.84 -22.36
N CYS A 52 20.73 -14.73 -22.32
CA CYS A 52 19.94 -14.33 -21.17
C CYS A 52 18.49 -13.99 -21.51
N THR A 53 17.60 -14.35 -20.59
CA THR A 53 16.23 -13.84 -20.53
C THR A 53 16.12 -12.86 -19.36
N PHE A 54 15.50 -11.72 -19.61
CA PHE A 54 15.27 -10.70 -18.57
C PHE A 54 13.82 -10.76 -18.11
N ILE A 55 13.60 -10.78 -16.79
CA ILE A 55 12.30 -10.69 -16.16
C ILE A 55 12.33 -9.45 -15.29
N MET A 56 11.40 -8.53 -15.51
CA MET A 56 11.28 -7.31 -14.73
C MET A 56 9.93 -7.30 -14.00
N THR A 57 9.92 -6.96 -12.72
CA THR A 57 8.70 -6.67 -11.98
C THR A 57 8.58 -5.18 -11.73
N CYS A 58 7.37 -4.66 -11.69
CA CYS A 58 7.11 -3.27 -11.34
C CYS A 58 5.69 -3.11 -10.77
N ASN A 59 5.51 -2.10 -9.93
CA ASN A 59 4.21 -1.68 -9.45
C ASN A 59 3.59 -0.60 -10.38
N TYR A 60 4.44 0.27 -10.93
CA TYR A 60 4.03 1.38 -11.78
C TYR A 60 4.58 1.25 -13.18
N LYS A 61 3.79 0.64 -14.07
CA LYS A 61 4.13 0.48 -15.49
C LYS A 61 4.56 1.79 -16.16
N SER A 62 3.91 2.91 -15.80
CA SER A 62 4.20 4.24 -16.34
C SER A 62 5.60 4.77 -16.03
N ARG A 63 6.32 4.19 -15.05
CA ARG A 63 7.70 4.55 -14.72
C ARG A 63 8.75 3.78 -15.54
N ILE A 64 8.32 2.79 -16.30
CA ILE A 64 9.19 2.05 -17.24
C ILE A 64 9.13 2.76 -18.59
N ILE A 65 10.30 3.01 -19.19
CA ILE A 65 10.38 3.69 -20.49
C ILE A 65 9.81 2.83 -21.62
N GLU A 66 9.16 3.47 -22.59
CA GLU A 66 8.52 2.81 -23.72
C GLU A 66 9.43 1.83 -24.50
N PRO A 67 10.74 2.14 -24.72
CA PRO A 67 11.64 1.19 -25.37
C PRO A 67 11.83 -0.15 -24.65
N LEU A 68 11.59 -0.23 -23.33
CA LEU A 68 11.59 -1.50 -22.59
C LEU A 68 10.27 -2.23 -22.74
N HIS A 69 9.13 -1.51 -22.76
CA HIS A 69 7.83 -2.12 -23.03
C HIS A 69 7.76 -2.82 -24.37
N SER A 70 8.33 -2.22 -25.42
CA SER A 70 8.34 -2.81 -26.76
C SER A 70 9.19 -4.09 -26.88
N ARG A 71 10.06 -4.37 -25.92
CA ARG A 71 10.96 -5.55 -25.88
C ARG A 71 10.51 -6.64 -24.94
N CYS A 72 9.49 -6.37 -24.15
CA CYS A 72 8.99 -7.30 -23.13
C CYS A 72 7.54 -7.70 -23.42
N ALA A 73 7.23 -8.96 -23.13
CA ALA A 73 5.84 -9.37 -22.98
C ALA A 73 5.31 -8.83 -21.66
N VAL A 74 4.35 -7.91 -21.72
CA VAL A 74 3.78 -7.28 -20.51
C VAL A 74 2.65 -8.15 -19.97
N ILE A 75 2.84 -8.66 -18.74
CA ILE A 75 1.84 -9.44 -18.01
C ILE A 75 1.34 -8.61 -16.83
N GLU A 76 0.06 -8.26 -16.84
CA GLU A 76 -0.55 -7.50 -15.75
C GLU A 76 -1.30 -8.42 -14.79
N PHE A 77 -0.89 -8.41 -13.52
CA PHE A 77 -1.55 -9.15 -12.44
C PHE A 77 -2.71 -8.33 -11.88
N LYS A 78 -3.86 -8.36 -12.55
CA LYS A 78 -5.08 -7.67 -12.09
C LYS A 78 -5.99 -8.62 -11.33
N LEU A 79 -6.36 -8.21 -10.12
CA LEU A 79 -7.30 -8.94 -9.30
C LEU A 79 -8.74 -8.65 -9.76
N ARG A 80 -9.37 -9.61 -10.43
CA ARG A 80 -10.77 -9.51 -10.85
C ARG A 80 -11.71 -9.57 -9.66
N ARG A 81 -12.85 -8.90 -9.74
CA ARG A 81 -13.84 -8.90 -8.64
C ARG A 81 -14.32 -10.30 -8.29
N GLU A 82 -14.53 -11.14 -9.29
CA GLU A 82 -14.97 -12.55 -9.17
C GLU A 82 -13.96 -13.45 -8.45
N ASP A 83 -12.66 -13.18 -8.60
CA ASP A 83 -11.57 -13.98 -8.02
C ASP A 83 -11.29 -13.61 -6.55
N LYS A 84 -11.67 -12.39 -6.12
CA LYS A 84 -11.41 -11.90 -4.76
C LYS A 84 -11.86 -12.84 -3.64
N PRO A 85 -13.11 -13.36 -3.62
CA PRO A 85 -13.56 -14.23 -2.54
C PRO A 85 -12.76 -15.54 -2.49
N LYS A 86 -12.48 -16.14 -3.66
CA LYS A 86 -11.73 -17.38 -3.79
C LYS A 86 -10.27 -17.20 -3.30
N MET A 87 -9.65 -16.12 -3.71
CA MET A 87 -8.27 -15.80 -3.27
C MET A 87 -8.21 -15.50 -1.78
N ALA A 88 -9.14 -14.72 -1.24
CA ALA A 88 -9.22 -14.44 0.19
C ALA A 88 -9.42 -15.73 1.01
N SER A 89 -10.29 -16.63 0.56
CA SER A 89 -10.51 -17.94 1.20
C SER A 89 -9.24 -18.81 1.17
N SER A 90 -8.58 -18.89 0.02
CA SER A 90 -7.32 -19.64 -0.12
C SER A 90 -6.22 -19.07 0.77
N PHE A 91 -6.14 -17.74 0.86
CA PHE A 91 -5.16 -17.07 1.72
C PHE A 91 -5.47 -17.26 3.21
N MET A 92 -6.75 -17.19 3.61
CA MET A 92 -7.16 -17.52 4.99
C MET A 92 -6.73 -18.92 5.39
N LYS A 93 -6.94 -19.91 4.51
CA LYS A 93 -6.49 -21.28 4.76
C LYS A 93 -4.96 -21.32 4.97
N ARG A 94 -4.21 -20.66 4.11
CA ARG A 94 -2.74 -20.58 4.23
C ARG A 94 -2.29 -19.89 5.51
N ALA A 95 -2.91 -18.76 5.88
CA ALA A 95 -2.61 -18.05 7.12
C ALA A 95 -2.89 -18.92 8.36
N SER A 96 -4.00 -19.66 8.35
CA SER A 96 -4.35 -20.63 9.39
C SER A 96 -3.30 -21.75 9.51
N GLU A 97 -2.82 -22.29 8.39
CA GLU A 97 -1.75 -23.29 8.38
C GLU A 97 -0.45 -22.74 8.99
N ILE A 98 -0.06 -21.50 8.62
CA ILE A 98 1.14 -20.84 9.17
C ILE A 98 1.01 -20.69 10.69
N LEU A 99 -0.10 -20.16 11.19
CA LEU A 99 -0.31 -19.99 12.63
C LEU A 99 -0.28 -21.32 13.39
N THR A 100 -0.77 -22.39 12.77
CA THR A 100 -0.71 -23.73 13.35
C THR A 100 0.73 -24.27 13.41
N ILE A 101 1.51 -24.09 12.34
CA ILE A 101 2.93 -24.50 12.29
C ILE A 101 3.76 -23.74 13.33
N GLU A 102 3.52 -22.43 13.44
CA GLU A 102 4.19 -21.55 14.42
C GLU A 102 3.65 -21.71 15.85
N LYS A 103 2.65 -22.59 16.05
CA LYS A 103 2.01 -22.87 17.36
C LYS A 103 1.43 -21.62 18.03
N VAL A 104 0.94 -20.67 17.25
CA VAL A 104 0.28 -19.46 17.74
C VAL A 104 -1.21 -19.74 17.91
N PRO A 105 -1.76 -19.68 19.16
CA PRO A 105 -3.20 -19.80 19.37
C PRO A 105 -3.92 -18.60 18.75
N TYR A 106 -5.01 -18.84 18.01
CA TYR A 106 -5.75 -17.77 17.35
C TYR A 106 -7.25 -18.04 17.34
N ASP A 107 -8.04 -16.95 17.35
CA ASP A 107 -9.47 -16.99 17.09
C ASP A 107 -9.71 -16.85 15.58
N LYS A 108 -10.52 -17.77 15.03
CA LYS A 108 -10.87 -17.75 13.60
C LYS A 108 -11.63 -16.49 13.19
N ALA A 109 -12.48 -15.94 14.08
CA ALA A 109 -13.22 -14.71 13.78
C ALA A 109 -12.25 -13.52 13.63
N VAL A 110 -11.23 -13.44 14.49
CA VAL A 110 -10.19 -12.41 14.42
C VAL A 110 -9.37 -12.54 13.15
N LEU A 111 -8.97 -13.75 12.78
CA LEU A 111 -8.26 -14.00 11.53
C LEU A 111 -9.07 -13.53 10.31
N VAL A 112 -10.37 -13.81 10.28
CA VAL A 112 -11.29 -13.35 9.23
C VAL A 112 -11.30 -11.84 9.12
N GLU A 113 -11.40 -11.13 10.24
CA GLU A 113 -11.45 -9.66 10.25
C GLU A 113 -10.10 -9.05 9.82
N VAL A 114 -8.97 -9.57 10.27
CA VAL A 114 -7.63 -9.13 9.84
C VAL A 114 -7.46 -9.33 8.33
N VAL A 115 -7.87 -10.48 7.80
CA VAL A 115 -7.82 -10.74 6.36
C VAL A 115 -8.73 -9.80 5.60
N LYS A 116 -9.99 -9.62 5.99
CA LYS A 116 -10.93 -8.69 5.34
C LYS A 116 -10.39 -7.27 5.28
N LYS A 117 -9.78 -6.81 6.37
CA LYS A 117 -9.28 -5.44 6.49
C LYS A 117 -8.11 -5.15 5.56
N HIS A 118 -7.20 -6.10 5.38
CA HIS A 118 -5.94 -5.86 4.67
C HIS A 118 -5.87 -6.53 3.30
N PHE A 119 -6.82 -7.41 2.94
CA PHE A 119 -6.87 -8.03 1.62
C PHE A 119 -7.00 -6.94 0.51
N PRO A 120 -6.24 -7.02 -0.57
CA PRO A 120 -5.40 -8.13 -1.04
C PRO A 120 -3.93 -8.05 -0.63
N ASP A 121 -3.54 -7.22 0.32
CA ASP A 121 -2.15 -7.10 0.80
C ASP A 121 -1.81 -8.25 1.77
N TYR A 122 -1.38 -9.37 1.21
CA TYR A 122 -1.01 -10.57 1.98
C TYR A 122 0.16 -10.34 2.92
N ARG A 123 1.14 -9.53 2.49
CA ARG A 123 2.32 -9.21 3.32
C ARG A 123 1.89 -8.47 4.57
N ARG A 124 1.01 -7.51 4.42
CA ARG A 124 0.48 -6.75 5.55
C ARG A 124 -0.31 -7.63 6.52
N VAL A 125 -1.17 -8.52 6.00
CA VAL A 125 -1.88 -9.48 6.86
C VAL A 125 -0.91 -10.31 7.68
N LEU A 126 0.14 -10.88 7.06
CA LEU A 126 1.12 -11.69 7.78
C LEU A 126 1.92 -10.89 8.81
N ASN A 127 2.32 -9.67 8.48
CA ASN A 127 3.02 -8.78 9.42
C ASN A 127 2.14 -8.42 10.62
N GLU A 128 0.85 -8.15 10.41
CA GLU A 128 -0.10 -7.89 11.50
C GLU A 128 -0.29 -9.14 12.38
N LEU A 129 -0.47 -10.30 11.77
CA LEU A 129 -0.58 -11.55 12.52
C LEU A 129 0.70 -11.85 13.33
N GLN A 130 1.87 -11.60 12.75
CA GLN A 130 3.14 -11.74 13.42
C GLN A 130 3.27 -10.76 14.61
N ARG A 131 2.89 -9.50 14.41
CA ARG A 131 2.88 -8.48 15.47
C ARG A 131 1.98 -8.90 16.63
N TYR A 132 0.80 -9.42 16.34
CA TYR A 132 -0.14 -9.88 17.37
C TYR A 132 0.30 -11.16 18.05
N SER A 133 1.06 -12.04 17.38
CA SER A 133 1.56 -13.27 17.97
C SER A 133 2.54 -13.02 19.13
N VAL A 134 3.19 -11.85 19.18
CA VAL A 134 4.10 -11.46 20.27
C VAL A 134 3.38 -11.39 21.62
N SER A 135 2.09 -11.08 21.66
CA SER A 135 1.27 -11.14 22.88
C SER A 135 0.91 -12.55 23.34
N GLY A 136 1.35 -13.57 22.59
CA GLY A 136 1.15 -14.99 22.90
C GLY A 136 -0.17 -15.58 22.38
N LYS A 137 -1.14 -14.75 21.98
CA LYS A 137 -2.43 -15.20 21.47
C LYS A 137 -3.07 -14.15 20.57
N ILE A 138 -3.67 -14.58 19.47
CA ILE A 138 -4.45 -13.73 18.58
C ILE A 138 -5.92 -13.86 18.94
N ASP A 139 -6.45 -12.96 19.77
CA ASP A 139 -7.84 -12.97 20.25
C ASP A 139 -8.60 -11.67 19.99
N THR A 140 -9.84 -11.60 20.45
CA THR A 140 -10.74 -10.45 20.25
C THR A 140 -10.22 -9.14 20.88
N GLY A 141 -9.32 -9.19 21.86
CA GLY A 141 -8.67 -8.00 22.42
C GLY A 141 -7.88 -7.21 21.37
N ILE A 142 -7.43 -7.91 20.32
CA ILE A 142 -6.72 -7.32 19.18
C ILE A 142 -7.69 -6.56 18.25
N LEU A 143 -8.95 -6.95 18.19
CA LEU A 143 -9.95 -6.24 17.39
C LEU A 143 -10.14 -4.79 17.85
N ALA A 144 -9.92 -4.49 19.11
CA ALA A 144 -9.94 -3.12 19.62
C ALA A 144 -8.76 -2.28 19.04
N SER A 145 -7.60 -2.89 18.84
CA SER A 145 -6.45 -2.24 18.18
C SER A 145 -6.51 -2.33 16.65
N VAL A 146 -7.30 -3.25 16.12
CA VAL A 146 -7.65 -3.38 14.70
C VAL A 146 -8.88 -2.55 14.37
N ALA A 147 -9.66 -2.08 15.39
CA ALA A 147 -10.79 -1.20 15.19
C ALA A 147 -10.34 -0.05 14.28
N ASP A 148 -11.07 0.13 13.20
CA ASP A 148 -10.83 1.25 12.31
C ASP A 148 -10.87 2.52 13.14
N VAL A 149 -9.93 3.42 12.88
CA VAL A 149 -10.01 4.81 13.29
C VAL A 149 -11.49 5.19 13.19
N SER A 150 -12.09 5.52 14.30
CA SER A 150 -13.54 5.75 14.38
C SER A 150 -13.89 7.04 13.63
N ILE A 151 -13.99 6.92 12.30
CA ILE A 151 -14.42 8.04 11.45
C ILE A 151 -15.80 8.55 11.89
N ASN A 152 -16.65 7.69 12.44
CA ASN A 152 -17.96 8.10 12.94
C ASN A 152 -17.86 9.07 14.12
N GLU A 153 -16.90 8.89 15.02
CA GLU A 153 -16.66 9.83 16.13
C GLU A 153 -16.14 11.16 15.63
N LEU A 154 -15.19 11.14 14.66
CA LEU A 154 -14.72 12.34 14.00
C LEU A 154 -15.87 13.10 13.33
N VAL A 155 -16.66 12.41 12.51
CA VAL A 155 -17.80 13.01 11.80
C VAL A 155 -18.79 13.62 12.78
N LYS A 156 -19.07 12.96 13.89
CA LYS A 156 -19.95 13.50 14.93
C LYS A 156 -19.40 14.79 15.50
N SER A 157 -18.10 14.86 15.84
CA SER A 157 -17.48 16.08 16.37
C SER A 157 -17.45 17.21 15.33
N LEU A 158 -17.21 16.91 14.06
CA LEU A 158 -17.26 17.90 12.96
C LEU A 158 -18.69 18.46 12.80
N LYS A 159 -19.70 17.60 12.81
CA LYS A 159 -21.11 17.97 12.65
C LYS A 159 -21.64 18.82 13.81
N THR A 160 -21.22 18.52 15.03
CA THR A 160 -21.59 19.28 16.23
C THR A 160 -20.67 20.48 16.47
N GLN A 161 -19.68 20.71 15.63
CA GLN A 161 -18.64 21.74 15.78
C GLN A 161 -17.92 21.66 17.15
N ASP A 162 -17.78 20.43 17.67
CA ASP A 162 -17.08 20.21 18.94
C ASP A 162 -15.57 20.07 18.69
N PHE A 163 -14.88 21.21 18.78
CA PHE A 163 -13.43 21.29 18.64
C PHE A 163 -12.68 20.44 19.70
N GLY A 164 -13.23 20.35 20.92
CA GLY A 164 -12.61 19.56 21.98
C GLY A 164 -12.62 18.08 21.70
N ALA A 165 -13.76 17.55 21.25
CA ALA A 165 -13.88 16.15 20.83
C ALA A 165 -13.02 15.85 19.60
N MET A 166 -12.97 16.77 18.62
CA MET A 166 -12.12 16.64 17.43
C MET A 166 -10.63 16.61 17.81
N ARG A 167 -10.18 17.50 18.69
CA ARG A 167 -8.79 17.52 19.19
C ARG A 167 -8.41 16.21 19.89
N LYS A 168 -9.30 15.68 20.71
CA LYS A 168 -9.07 14.40 21.39
C LYS A 168 -8.90 13.27 20.37
N TRP A 169 -9.79 13.23 19.38
CA TRP A 169 -9.70 12.25 18.29
C TRP A 169 -8.36 12.36 17.53
N VAL A 170 -7.90 13.57 17.22
CA VAL A 170 -6.61 13.81 16.57
C VAL A 170 -5.44 13.37 17.44
N ALA A 171 -5.47 13.62 18.75
CA ALA A 171 -4.44 13.13 19.68
C ALA A 171 -4.36 11.60 19.71
N ASP A 172 -5.52 10.91 19.61
CA ASP A 172 -5.58 9.45 19.62
C ASP A 172 -5.12 8.81 18.29
N PHE A 173 -5.34 9.48 17.16
CA PHE A 173 -5.16 8.91 15.81
C PHE A 173 -4.22 9.71 14.90
N GLY A 174 -3.79 10.91 15.27
CA GLY A 174 -2.96 11.80 14.44
C GLY A 174 -1.54 11.28 14.17
N ASN A 175 -1.08 10.31 14.93
CA ASN A 175 0.20 9.63 14.73
C ASN A 175 0.14 8.49 13.70
N ASP A 176 -1.05 8.17 13.16
CA ASP A 176 -1.19 7.23 12.06
C ASP A 176 -0.62 7.84 10.76
N ASP A 177 -0.38 6.99 9.75
CA ASP A 177 0.07 7.45 8.43
C ASP A 177 -0.88 8.51 7.85
N PRO A 178 -0.42 9.77 7.66
CA PRO A 178 -1.25 10.87 7.19
C PRO A 178 -1.96 10.58 5.85
N VAL A 179 -1.28 9.93 4.91
CA VAL A 179 -1.86 9.57 3.61
C VAL A 179 -3.07 8.67 3.79
N ARG A 180 -2.97 7.76 4.74
CA ARG A 180 -4.02 6.80 5.05
C ARG A 180 -5.20 7.45 5.77
N LEU A 181 -4.94 8.40 6.68
CA LEU A 181 -5.97 9.16 7.37
C LEU A 181 -6.77 10.03 6.39
N TYR A 182 -6.09 10.83 5.57
CA TYR A 182 -6.74 11.64 4.53
C TYR A 182 -7.55 10.79 3.56
N ARG A 183 -7.05 9.62 3.17
CA ARG A 183 -7.79 8.69 2.31
C ARG A 183 -9.07 8.17 2.97
N LYS A 184 -9.03 7.78 4.23
CA LYS A 184 -10.21 7.33 4.97
C LYS A 184 -11.27 8.43 5.12
N ILE A 185 -10.83 9.66 5.43
CA ILE A 185 -11.72 10.81 5.51
C ILE A 185 -12.40 11.02 4.15
N TYR A 186 -11.62 11.05 3.05
CA TYR A 186 -12.13 11.18 1.70
C TYR A 186 -13.17 10.11 1.36
N ASP A 187 -12.90 8.85 1.66
CA ASP A 187 -13.81 7.72 1.34
C ASP A 187 -15.14 7.83 2.11
N SER A 188 -15.17 8.52 3.25
CA SER A 188 -16.39 8.73 4.05
C SER A 188 -17.23 9.97 3.63
N LEU A 189 -16.69 10.89 2.84
CA LEU A 189 -17.34 12.18 2.54
C LEU A 189 -18.74 12.02 1.96
N TYR A 190 -18.95 11.09 1.03
CA TYR A 190 -20.23 10.89 0.37
C TYR A 190 -21.35 10.45 1.31
N ASP A 191 -21.00 9.75 2.38
CA ASP A 191 -21.97 9.24 3.34
C ASP A 191 -22.36 10.29 4.38
N VAL A 192 -21.43 11.20 4.72
CA VAL A 192 -21.54 12.07 5.89
C VAL A 192 -21.76 13.57 5.58
N MET A 193 -21.43 13.99 4.35
CA MET A 193 -21.41 15.40 3.95
C MET A 193 -22.52 15.73 2.96
N ASP A 194 -22.99 16.98 2.99
CA ASP A 194 -23.91 17.46 1.94
C ASP A 194 -23.21 17.52 0.58
N LYS A 195 -23.94 17.20 -0.48
CA LYS A 195 -23.39 17.07 -1.84
C LYS A 195 -22.72 18.35 -2.34
N SER A 196 -23.25 19.52 -1.95
CA SER A 196 -22.72 20.84 -2.31
C SER A 196 -21.34 21.09 -1.70
N SER A 197 -21.06 20.56 -0.52
CA SER A 197 -19.82 20.77 0.22
C SER A 197 -18.70 19.77 -0.11
N ILE A 198 -19.03 18.64 -0.75
CA ILE A 198 -18.05 17.60 -1.10
C ILE A 198 -16.88 18.16 -1.97
N PRO A 199 -17.13 18.96 -3.04
CA PRO A 199 -16.02 19.49 -3.84
C PRO A 199 -15.04 20.34 -3.03
N ASN A 200 -15.55 21.18 -2.12
CA ASN A 200 -14.72 22.01 -1.24
C ASN A 200 -13.88 21.14 -0.29
N ALA A 201 -14.51 20.16 0.36
CA ALA A 201 -13.81 19.23 1.23
C ALA A 201 -12.68 18.46 0.51
N VAL A 202 -12.89 18.06 -0.75
CA VAL A 202 -11.86 17.39 -1.55
C VAL A 202 -10.66 18.31 -1.82
N VAL A 203 -10.91 19.58 -2.13
CA VAL A 203 -9.85 20.58 -2.35
C VAL A 203 -9.06 20.81 -1.06
N LEU A 204 -9.74 20.95 0.08
CA LEU A 204 -9.10 21.09 1.37
C LEU A 204 -8.24 19.87 1.74
N LEU A 205 -8.78 18.66 1.58
CA LEU A 205 -8.02 17.43 1.84
C LEU A 205 -6.78 17.33 0.95
N ALA A 206 -6.89 17.66 -0.34
CA ALA A 206 -5.75 17.63 -1.27
C ALA A 206 -4.67 18.65 -0.87
N LYS A 207 -5.06 19.87 -0.47
CA LYS A 207 -4.16 20.93 0.03
C LYS A 207 -3.36 20.43 1.24
N TYR A 208 -4.02 19.90 2.25
CA TYR A 208 -3.38 19.46 3.48
C TYR A 208 -2.62 18.14 3.33
N GLN A 209 -3.07 17.25 2.48
CA GLN A 209 -2.31 16.04 2.12
C GLN A 209 -0.99 16.40 1.43
N TYR A 210 -0.98 17.39 0.54
CA TYR A 210 0.26 17.89 -0.05
C TYR A 210 1.18 18.50 1.00
N GLN A 211 0.64 19.34 1.91
CA GLN A 211 1.41 19.94 3.00
C GLN A 211 1.99 18.89 3.95
N ALA A 212 1.28 17.79 4.19
CA ALA A 212 1.76 16.72 5.07
C ALA A 212 3.13 16.13 4.66
N ALA A 213 3.55 16.27 3.40
CA ALA A 213 4.88 15.85 2.96
C ALA A 213 6.03 16.76 3.46
N PHE A 214 5.71 17.97 3.95
CA PHE A 214 6.71 19.01 4.24
C PHE A 214 6.61 19.57 5.66
N VAL A 215 5.52 19.30 6.39
CA VAL A 215 5.33 19.81 7.75
C VAL A 215 6.14 19.03 8.77
N ALA A 216 6.60 19.72 9.80
CA ALA A 216 7.30 19.11 10.92
C ALA A 216 6.36 18.36 11.87
N ASP A 217 5.09 18.78 11.95
CA ASP A 217 4.08 18.24 12.85
C ASP A 217 2.81 17.88 12.08
N HIS A 218 2.57 16.58 11.96
CA HIS A 218 1.41 16.03 11.24
C HIS A 218 0.11 16.22 12.02
N GLU A 219 0.16 16.27 13.35
CA GLU A 219 -1.01 16.47 14.21
C GLU A 219 -1.58 17.86 14.01
N ILE A 220 -0.72 18.89 14.02
CA ILE A 220 -1.13 20.28 13.76
C ILE A 220 -1.70 20.42 12.34
N ASN A 221 -1.08 19.81 11.36
CA ASN A 221 -1.55 19.86 9.98
C ASN A 221 -2.92 19.19 9.81
N LEU A 222 -3.13 18.06 10.46
CA LEU A 222 -4.42 17.36 10.46
C LEU A 222 -5.49 18.18 11.19
N MET A 223 -5.16 18.77 12.35
CA MET A 223 -6.06 19.65 13.07
C MET A 223 -6.50 20.83 12.23
N ALA A 224 -5.57 21.51 11.53
CA ALA A 224 -5.89 22.62 10.65
C ALA A 224 -6.83 22.20 9.50
N SER A 225 -6.57 21.05 8.87
CA SER A 225 -7.43 20.48 7.84
C SER A 225 -8.86 20.25 8.33
N LEU A 226 -8.99 19.60 9.48
CA LEU A 226 -10.31 19.28 10.04
C LEU A 226 -11.05 20.54 10.51
N THR A 227 -10.31 21.55 10.99
CA THR A 227 -10.90 22.84 11.38
C THR A 227 -11.46 23.59 10.16
N GLU A 228 -10.71 23.69 9.05
CA GLU A 228 -11.23 24.28 7.81
C GLU A 228 -12.46 23.52 7.30
N ILE A 229 -12.43 22.19 7.31
CA ILE A 229 -13.58 21.35 6.92
C ILE A 229 -14.79 21.59 7.83
N MET A 230 -14.58 21.72 9.15
CA MET A 230 -15.63 21.99 10.12
C MET A 230 -16.34 23.35 9.88
N VAL A 231 -15.55 24.36 9.47
CA VAL A 231 -16.05 25.73 9.26
C VAL A 231 -16.68 25.91 7.89
N GLU A 232 -16.08 25.31 6.85
CA GLU A 232 -16.45 25.61 5.46
C GLU A 232 -17.39 24.58 4.83
N CYS A 233 -17.63 23.45 5.49
CA CYS A 233 -18.42 22.36 4.92
C CYS A 233 -19.66 22.04 5.76
N GLU A 234 -20.75 21.71 5.08
CA GLU A 234 -22.00 21.29 5.68
C GLU A 234 -22.11 19.77 5.74
N PHE A 235 -22.58 19.25 6.86
CA PHE A 235 -22.75 17.81 7.09
C PHE A 235 -24.24 17.46 7.06
N LYS A 236 -24.56 16.25 6.56
CA LYS A 236 -25.95 15.71 6.53
C LYS A 236 -26.53 15.54 7.92
#